data_866702387daf77a683e3f3fdd2bad3b4
#
_entry.id   866702387daf77a683e3f3fdd2bad3b4
#
_cell.length_a   1.000
_cell.length_b   1.000
_cell.length_c   1.000
_cell.angle_alpha   90.00
_cell.angle_beta   90.00
_cell.angle_gamma   90.00
#
_symmetry.space_group_name_H-M   'P 1'
#
loop_
_entity.id
_entity.type
_entity.pdbx_description
1 polymer ?
#
loop_
_entity_poly.entity_id
_entity_poly.type
_entity_poly.pdbx_seq_one_letter_code
_entity_poly.pdbx_strand_id
1 'polypeptide(L)'
;MGAPTAVDIDPLALEQQVCFALAITNRAVLAVYRPLLEPLGLTHPQYLVMLTLWDHQKASSGEGSPLSVKQIAAALQMDSATLSPMLKRLEALGLITRTRNAADERSTDVELTDNGTALRNRALAIPPAVVARLGVDLAQLEHLREVLTRINSAALAAGALQS
;
A
#
# COMPACT_ATOMS: atom_id res chain seq x y z
N MET A 1 -35.49 37.05 14.50
CA MET A 1 -34.75 35.78 14.53
C MET A 1 -33.83 35.76 13.34
N GLY A 2 -32.54 36.04 13.57
CA GLY A 2 -31.53 36.01 12.51
C GLY A 2 -31.26 34.57 12.09
N ALA A 3 -31.33 34.31 10.78
CA ALA A 3 -30.80 33.07 10.20
C ALA A 3 -29.32 32.93 10.64
N PRO A 4 -28.84 31.72 10.92
CA PRO A 4 -27.41 31.51 11.16
C PRO A 4 -26.67 32.03 9.93
N THR A 5 -25.83 33.02 10.13
CA THR A 5 -24.87 33.51 9.14
C THR A 5 -24.05 32.31 8.69
N ALA A 6 -24.05 32.06 7.38
CA ALA A 6 -23.09 31.14 6.78
C ALA A 6 -21.71 31.54 7.32
N VAL A 7 -21.06 30.63 8.05
CA VAL A 7 -19.68 30.81 8.47
C VAL A 7 -18.90 31.01 7.16
N ASP A 8 -18.32 32.19 7.01
CA ASP A 8 -17.51 32.55 5.86
C ASP A 8 -16.25 31.66 5.93
N ILE A 9 -16.36 30.46 5.37
CA ILE A 9 -15.28 29.47 5.37
C ILE A 9 -14.28 29.93 4.31
N ASP A 10 -13.13 30.42 4.78
CA ASP A 10 -12.02 30.74 3.88
C ASP A 10 -11.60 29.48 3.09
N PRO A 11 -11.80 29.44 1.75
CA PRO A 11 -11.45 28.28 0.95
C PRO A 11 -9.96 27.97 0.92
N LEU A 12 -9.10 28.90 1.37
CA LEU A 12 -7.65 28.70 1.50
C LEU A 12 -7.23 28.34 2.93
N ALA A 13 -8.14 28.25 3.87
CA ALA A 13 -7.81 27.77 5.22
C ALA A 13 -7.23 26.36 5.16
N LEU A 14 -6.10 26.14 5.82
CA LEU A 14 -5.35 24.88 5.79
C LEU A 14 -6.23 23.67 6.17
N GLU A 15 -7.04 23.83 7.19
CA GLU A 15 -7.96 22.80 7.70
C GLU A 15 -9.09 22.45 6.74
N GLN A 16 -9.35 23.29 5.72
CA GLN A 16 -10.32 23.02 4.66
C GLN A 16 -9.71 22.26 3.48
N GLN A 17 -8.38 22.07 3.48
CA GLN A 17 -7.70 21.39 2.37
C GLN A 17 -7.73 19.87 2.54
N VAL A 18 -8.35 19.18 1.58
CA VAL A 18 -8.39 17.70 1.54
C VAL A 18 -6.98 17.12 1.46
N CYS A 19 -6.10 17.72 0.68
CA CYS A 19 -4.72 17.27 0.56
C CYS A 19 -3.94 17.36 1.87
N PHE A 20 -4.21 18.40 2.69
CA PHE A 20 -3.63 18.51 4.03
C PHE A 20 -4.14 17.39 4.94
N ALA A 21 -5.45 17.14 4.98
CA ALA A 21 -6.06 16.06 5.75
C ALA A 21 -5.47 14.69 5.34
N LEU A 22 -5.34 14.41 4.05
CA LEU A 22 -4.72 13.18 3.55
C LEU A 22 -3.26 13.07 3.99
N ALA A 23 -2.47 14.13 3.90
CA ALA A 23 -1.05 14.12 4.24
C ALA A 23 -0.81 13.84 5.72
N ILE A 24 -1.55 14.52 6.62
CA ILE A 24 -1.39 14.31 8.07
C ILE A 24 -1.93 12.93 8.49
N THR A 25 -3.06 12.52 7.93
CA THR A 25 -3.66 11.21 8.24
C THR A 25 -2.75 10.08 7.80
N ASN A 26 -2.17 10.16 6.61
CA ASN A 26 -1.22 9.16 6.14
C ASN A 26 -0.04 9.00 7.11
N ARG A 27 0.56 10.12 7.56
CA ARG A 27 1.66 10.06 8.54
C ARG A 27 1.23 9.44 9.87
N ALA A 28 0.05 9.79 10.36
CA ALA A 28 -0.50 9.26 11.61
C ALA A 28 -0.77 7.75 11.50
N VAL A 29 -1.39 7.29 10.41
CA VAL A 29 -1.69 5.87 10.16
C VAL A 29 -0.40 5.07 10.03
N LEU A 30 0.60 5.58 9.30
CA LEU A 30 1.90 4.92 9.19
C LEU A 30 2.60 4.77 10.54
N ALA A 31 2.43 5.73 11.45
CA ALA A 31 2.94 5.64 12.81
C ALA A 31 2.25 4.52 13.62
N VAL A 32 0.96 4.24 13.35
CA VAL A 32 0.24 3.09 13.94
C VAL A 32 0.76 1.76 13.40
N TYR A 33 1.09 1.68 12.11
CA TYR A 33 1.64 0.46 11.50
C TYR A 33 3.05 0.11 11.99
N ARG A 34 3.90 1.11 12.26
CA ARG A 34 5.32 0.89 12.58
C ARG A 34 5.55 -0.16 13.66
N PRO A 35 4.99 -0.05 14.88
CA PRO A 35 5.22 -1.03 15.92
C PRO A 35 4.62 -2.41 15.65
N LEU A 36 3.67 -2.49 14.72
CA LEU A 36 3.05 -3.76 14.31
C LEU A 36 3.91 -4.49 13.26
N LEU A 37 4.60 -3.74 12.40
CA LEU A 37 5.45 -4.28 11.34
C LEU A 37 6.88 -4.59 11.81
N GLU A 38 7.36 -3.90 12.83
CA GLU A 38 8.71 -4.08 13.37
C GLU A 38 9.03 -5.53 13.73
N PRO A 39 8.14 -6.30 14.42
CA PRO A 39 8.38 -7.70 14.71
C PRO A 39 8.47 -8.60 13.46
N LEU A 40 7.96 -8.14 12.32
CA LEU A 40 8.05 -8.82 11.02
C LEU A 40 9.32 -8.42 10.26
N GLY A 41 10.06 -7.43 10.75
CA GLY A 41 11.23 -6.88 10.08
C GLY A 41 10.89 -6.03 8.84
N LEU A 42 9.65 -5.54 8.72
CA LEU A 42 9.16 -4.83 7.55
C LEU A 42 8.92 -3.34 7.84
N THR A 43 9.22 -2.50 6.85
CA THR A 43 8.66 -1.15 6.75
C THR A 43 7.28 -1.21 6.09
N HIS A 44 6.48 -0.14 6.20
CA HIS A 44 5.17 -0.11 5.55
C HIS A 44 5.24 -0.27 4.03
N PRO A 45 6.15 0.39 3.29
CA PRO A 45 6.28 0.14 1.85
C PRO A 45 6.64 -1.32 1.50
N GLN A 46 7.51 -1.95 2.28
CA GLN A 46 7.85 -3.38 2.11
C GLN A 46 6.65 -4.28 2.40
N TYR A 47 5.85 -3.93 3.39
CA TYR A 47 4.59 -4.62 3.69
C TYR A 47 3.62 -4.56 2.50
N LEU A 48 3.50 -3.41 1.81
CA LEU A 48 2.68 -3.29 0.60
C LEU A 48 3.17 -4.21 -0.53
N VAL A 49 4.48 -4.35 -0.70
CA VAL A 49 5.05 -5.32 -1.66
C VAL A 49 4.66 -6.74 -1.28
N MET A 50 4.80 -7.10 -0.01
CA MET A 50 4.42 -8.44 0.46
C MET A 50 2.92 -8.71 0.29
N LEU A 51 2.06 -7.71 0.57
CA LEU A 51 0.61 -7.82 0.32
C LEU A 51 0.32 -8.11 -1.16
N THR A 52 1.00 -7.44 -2.08
CA THR A 52 0.84 -7.66 -3.53
C THR A 52 1.22 -9.08 -3.90
N LEU A 53 2.32 -9.60 -3.38
CA LEU A 53 2.79 -10.97 -3.65
C LEU A 53 1.88 -12.03 -3.01
N TRP A 54 1.42 -11.82 -1.78
CA TRP A 54 0.50 -12.76 -1.12
C TRP A 54 -0.86 -12.81 -1.80
N ASP A 55 -1.36 -11.67 -2.25
CA ASP A 55 -2.63 -11.58 -2.99
C ASP A 55 -2.53 -12.33 -4.32
N HIS A 56 -1.45 -12.11 -5.06
CA HIS A 56 -1.17 -12.82 -6.31
C HIS A 56 -1.05 -14.33 -6.10
N GLN A 57 -0.32 -14.78 -5.08
CA GLN A 57 -0.17 -16.19 -4.75
C GLN A 57 -1.53 -16.84 -4.42
N LYS A 58 -2.37 -16.13 -3.67
CA LYS A 58 -3.71 -16.62 -3.33
C LYS A 58 -4.62 -16.72 -4.55
N ALA A 59 -4.60 -15.71 -5.42
CA ALA A 59 -5.42 -15.67 -6.64
C ALA A 59 -5.07 -16.77 -7.62
N SER A 60 -3.80 -17.16 -7.70
CA SER A 60 -3.30 -18.20 -8.59
C SER A 60 -3.27 -19.60 -7.95
N SER A 61 -3.84 -19.80 -6.77
CA SER A 61 -3.82 -21.09 -6.05
C SER A 61 -2.44 -21.71 -5.86
N GLY A 62 -1.39 -20.86 -5.83
CA GLY A 62 0.00 -21.30 -5.68
C GLY A 62 0.69 -21.76 -6.96
N GLU A 63 -0.01 -21.82 -8.08
CA GLU A 63 0.52 -22.28 -9.39
C GLU A 63 0.71 -21.13 -10.40
N GLY A 64 0.56 -19.89 -9.96
CA GLY A 64 0.69 -18.72 -10.81
C GLY A 64 2.12 -18.44 -11.26
N SER A 65 2.25 -17.84 -12.44
CA SER A 65 3.53 -17.29 -12.89
C SER A 65 3.99 -16.16 -11.96
N PRO A 66 5.31 -15.96 -11.80
CA PRO A 66 5.84 -14.88 -10.96
C PRO A 66 5.38 -13.51 -11.45
N LEU A 67 5.34 -12.52 -10.53
CA LEU A 67 5.11 -11.12 -10.88
C LEU A 67 6.42 -10.48 -11.32
N SER A 68 6.38 -9.73 -12.41
CA SER A 68 7.50 -8.89 -12.78
C SER A 68 7.60 -7.65 -11.87
N VAL A 69 8.80 -7.09 -11.76
CA VAL A 69 9.01 -5.80 -11.06
C VAL A 69 8.07 -4.72 -11.59
N LYS A 70 7.86 -4.68 -12.92
CA LYS A 70 6.95 -3.74 -13.56
C LYS A 70 5.49 -3.92 -13.13
N GLN A 71 5.04 -5.16 -13.00
CA GLN A 71 3.68 -5.47 -12.53
C GLN A 71 3.47 -5.07 -11.05
N ILE A 72 4.47 -5.30 -10.20
CA ILE A 72 4.42 -4.88 -8.80
C ILE A 72 4.41 -3.34 -8.70
N ALA A 73 5.26 -2.67 -9.46
CA ALA A 73 5.31 -1.20 -9.51
C ALA A 73 3.96 -0.61 -9.96
N ALA A 74 3.34 -1.19 -10.99
CA ALA A 74 2.02 -0.78 -11.45
C ALA A 74 0.92 -1.00 -10.40
N ALA A 75 0.91 -2.14 -9.72
CA ALA A 75 -0.04 -2.44 -8.66
C ALA A 75 0.06 -1.46 -7.49
N LEU A 76 1.27 -1.05 -7.14
CA LEU A 76 1.55 -0.10 -6.05
C LEU A 76 1.58 1.37 -6.50
N GLN A 77 1.37 1.63 -7.80
CA GLN A 77 1.42 2.97 -8.40
C GLN A 77 2.72 3.72 -8.06
N MET A 78 3.84 3.03 -8.16
CA MET A 78 5.17 3.60 -7.96
C MET A 78 6.10 3.27 -9.13
N ASP A 79 7.17 4.03 -9.28
CA ASP A 79 8.18 3.73 -10.29
C ASP A 79 9.09 2.57 -9.87
N SER A 80 9.70 1.92 -10.87
CA SER A 80 10.60 0.78 -10.64
C SER A 80 11.88 1.18 -9.90
N ALA A 81 12.34 2.41 -10.02
CA ALA A 81 13.52 2.91 -9.33
C ALA A 81 13.28 3.02 -7.81
N THR A 82 12.08 3.44 -7.41
CA THR A 82 11.67 3.46 -5.99
C THR A 82 11.47 2.05 -5.44
N LEU A 83 10.92 1.14 -6.23
CA LEU A 83 10.65 -0.24 -5.84
C LEU A 83 11.93 -1.08 -5.70
N SER A 84 12.94 -0.86 -6.54
CA SER A 84 14.13 -1.70 -6.61
C SER A 84 14.91 -1.84 -5.29
N PRO A 85 15.17 -0.77 -4.50
CA PRO A 85 15.81 -0.91 -3.19
C PRO A 85 14.99 -1.71 -2.19
N MET A 86 13.66 -1.63 -2.24
CA MET A 86 12.76 -2.39 -1.37
C MET A 86 12.85 -3.88 -1.68
N LEU A 87 12.85 -4.26 -2.95
CA LEU A 87 12.99 -5.65 -3.39
C LEU A 87 14.36 -6.22 -2.97
N LYS A 88 15.44 -5.45 -3.11
CA LYS A 88 16.76 -5.87 -2.63
C LYS A 88 16.76 -6.19 -1.14
N ARG A 89 16.07 -5.35 -0.35
CA ARG A 89 15.98 -5.56 1.09
C ARG A 89 15.14 -6.78 1.44
N LEU A 90 14.00 -6.98 0.77
CA LEU A 90 13.16 -8.17 0.98
C LEU A 90 13.88 -9.46 0.59
N GLU A 91 14.69 -9.44 -0.47
CA GLU A 91 15.54 -10.55 -0.89
C GLU A 91 16.62 -10.82 0.16
N ALA A 92 17.28 -9.79 0.68
CA ALA A 92 18.28 -9.92 1.76
C ALA A 92 17.67 -10.48 3.06
N LEU A 93 16.37 -10.22 3.32
CA LEU A 93 15.63 -10.82 4.42
C LEU A 93 15.20 -12.27 4.15
N GLY A 94 15.47 -12.80 2.97
CA GLY A 94 15.09 -14.16 2.58
C GLY A 94 13.58 -14.34 2.36
N LEU A 95 12.84 -13.29 2.06
CA LEU A 95 11.39 -13.32 1.89
C LEU A 95 10.95 -13.47 0.44
N ILE A 96 11.81 -13.05 -0.50
CA ILE A 96 11.58 -13.14 -1.94
C ILE A 96 12.85 -13.59 -2.65
N THR A 97 12.69 -14.08 -3.87
CA THR A 97 13.76 -14.26 -4.85
C THR A 97 13.50 -13.38 -6.06
N ARG A 98 14.57 -12.96 -6.72
CA ARG A 98 14.50 -12.19 -7.97
C ARG A 98 15.32 -12.93 -9.02
N THR A 99 14.69 -13.24 -10.14
CA THR A 99 15.34 -13.93 -11.26
C THR A 99 15.09 -13.15 -12.54
N ARG A 100 16.08 -13.17 -13.44
CA ARG A 100 15.89 -12.59 -14.77
C ARG A 100 14.93 -13.49 -15.55
N ASN A 101 13.92 -12.89 -16.20
CA ASN A 101 12.96 -13.64 -16.97
C ASN A 101 13.65 -14.32 -18.17
N ALA A 102 13.40 -15.63 -18.38
CA ALA A 102 14.02 -16.38 -19.44
C ALA A 102 13.53 -15.99 -20.85
N ALA A 103 12.29 -15.50 -20.96
CA ALA A 103 11.69 -15.07 -22.22
C ALA A 103 11.95 -13.59 -22.55
N ASP A 104 12.18 -12.76 -21.54
CA ASP A 104 12.48 -11.32 -21.69
C ASP A 104 13.59 -10.91 -20.69
N GLU A 105 14.82 -10.84 -21.17
CA GLU A 105 16.00 -10.47 -20.38
C GLU A 105 15.93 -9.07 -19.75
N ARG A 106 14.99 -8.22 -20.19
CA ARG A 106 14.75 -6.89 -19.62
C ARG A 106 13.83 -6.93 -18.41
N SER A 107 13.16 -8.08 -18.19
CA SER A 107 12.24 -8.28 -17.09
C SER A 107 12.89 -9.06 -15.94
N THR A 108 12.60 -8.66 -14.73
CA THR A 108 12.96 -9.38 -13.51
C THR A 108 11.70 -9.90 -12.85
N ASP A 109 11.66 -11.19 -12.62
CA ASP A 109 10.58 -11.88 -11.95
C ASP A 109 10.83 -11.94 -10.44
N VAL A 110 9.77 -11.78 -9.67
CA VAL A 110 9.78 -11.77 -8.21
C VAL A 110 8.85 -12.86 -7.69
N GLU A 111 9.35 -13.70 -6.81
CA GLU A 111 8.59 -14.77 -6.20
C GLU A 111 8.79 -14.78 -4.68
N LEU A 112 7.77 -15.24 -3.95
CA LEU A 112 7.89 -15.50 -2.52
C LEU A 112 8.77 -16.74 -2.28
N THR A 113 9.62 -16.67 -1.27
CA THR A 113 10.25 -17.85 -0.68
C THR A 113 9.27 -18.56 0.25
N ASP A 114 9.64 -19.75 0.74
CA ASP A 114 8.86 -20.44 1.78
C ASP A 114 8.73 -19.56 3.03
N ASN A 115 9.80 -18.86 3.41
CA ASN A 115 9.78 -17.89 4.51
C ASN A 115 8.85 -16.72 4.23
N GLY A 116 8.85 -16.18 3.02
CA GLY A 116 7.95 -15.11 2.60
C GLY A 116 6.49 -15.55 2.64
N THR A 117 6.20 -16.75 2.17
CA THR A 117 4.87 -17.36 2.24
C THR A 117 4.43 -17.58 3.70
N ALA A 118 5.30 -18.14 4.53
CA ALA A 118 5.00 -18.39 5.95
C ALA A 118 4.78 -17.10 6.76
N LEU A 119 5.47 -16.02 6.42
CA LEU A 119 5.33 -14.72 7.09
C LEU A 119 3.90 -14.18 7.02
N ARG A 120 3.14 -14.55 5.98
CA ARG A 120 1.72 -14.17 5.84
C ARG A 120 0.89 -14.54 7.07
N ASN A 121 1.15 -15.70 7.68
CA ASN A 121 0.40 -16.14 8.85
C ASN A 121 0.56 -15.18 10.04
N ARG A 122 1.74 -14.61 10.22
CA ARG A 122 1.99 -13.59 11.24
C ARG A 122 1.37 -12.24 10.85
N ALA A 123 1.39 -11.90 9.57
CA ALA A 123 0.84 -10.66 9.04
C ALA A 123 -0.70 -10.59 9.16
N LEU A 124 -1.41 -11.72 9.25
CA LEU A 124 -2.86 -11.75 9.43
C LEU A 124 -3.34 -11.01 10.68
N ALA A 125 -2.50 -10.86 11.70
CA ALA A 125 -2.83 -10.12 12.91
C ALA A 125 -2.77 -8.59 12.74
N ILE A 126 -2.14 -8.08 11.66
CA ILE A 126 -1.92 -6.64 11.48
C ILE A 126 -3.22 -5.87 11.22
N PRO A 127 -4.07 -6.24 10.24
CA PRO A 127 -5.28 -5.47 9.94
C PRO A 127 -6.21 -5.29 11.15
N PRO A 128 -6.57 -6.33 11.91
CA PRO A 128 -7.41 -6.15 13.08
C PRO A 128 -6.74 -5.31 14.18
N ALA A 129 -5.43 -5.41 14.34
CA ALA A 129 -4.70 -4.59 15.31
C ALA A 129 -4.67 -3.12 14.93
N VAL A 130 -4.57 -2.79 13.64
CA VAL A 130 -4.65 -1.42 13.14
C VAL A 130 -6.06 -0.85 13.38
N VAL A 131 -7.10 -1.59 13.02
CA VAL A 131 -8.51 -1.18 13.25
C VAL A 131 -8.75 -0.91 14.74
N ALA A 132 -8.30 -1.80 15.63
CA ALA A 132 -8.44 -1.63 17.08
C ALA A 132 -7.72 -0.37 17.60
N ARG A 133 -6.53 -0.07 17.08
CA ARG A 133 -5.75 1.11 17.49
C ARG A 133 -6.32 2.42 16.95
N LEU A 134 -6.91 2.41 15.77
CA LEU A 134 -7.58 3.58 15.21
C LEU A 134 -8.89 3.90 15.93
N GLY A 135 -9.54 2.92 16.56
CA GLY A 135 -10.80 3.10 17.27
C GLY A 135 -11.95 3.58 16.38
N VAL A 136 -11.89 3.26 15.09
CA VAL A 136 -12.88 3.64 14.08
C VAL A 136 -13.63 2.40 13.63
N ASP A 137 -14.94 2.52 13.42
CA ASP A 137 -15.74 1.41 12.92
C ASP A 137 -15.27 0.90 11.55
N LEU A 138 -15.29 -0.41 11.38
CA LEU A 138 -14.88 -1.05 10.13
C LEU A 138 -15.66 -0.51 8.93
N ALA A 139 -16.97 -0.29 9.07
CA ALA A 139 -17.81 0.28 8.02
C ALA A 139 -17.36 1.69 7.59
N GLN A 140 -16.90 2.52 8.54
CA GLN A 140 -16.35 3.84 8.24
C GLN A 140 -15.01 3.74 7.48
N LEU A 141 -14.16 2.79 7.84
CA LEU A 141 -12.90 2.54 7.13
C LEU A 141 -13.12 2.01 5.71
N GLU A 142 -14.09 1.13 5.53
CA GLU A 142 -14.50 0.64 4.21
C GLU A 142 -15.03 1.75 3.32
N HIS A 143 -15.91 2.59 3.87
CA HIS A 143 -16.42 3.76 3.15
C HIS A 143 -15.30 4.74 2.77
N LEU A 144 -14.39 5.03 3.70
CA LEU A 144 -13.21 5.86 3.43
C LEU A 144 -12.37 5.27 2.30
N ARG A 145 -12.09 3.97 2.34
CA ARG A 145 -11.35 3.27 1.28
C ARG A 145 -12.01 3.45 -0.09
N GLU A 146 -13.34 3.32 -0.17
CA GLU A 146 -14.10 3.52 -1.41
C GLU A 146 -13.98 4.96 -1.93
N VAL A 147 -14.10 5.96 -1.04
CA VAL A 147 -13.94 7.37 -1.40
C VAL A 147 -12.54 7.65 -1.92
N LEU A 148 -11.51 7.17 -1.22
CA LEU A 148 -10.11 7.33 -1.62
C LEU A 148 -9.82 6.63 -2.96
N THR A 149 -10.38 5.45 -3.17
CA THR A 149 -10.24 4.71 -4.44
C THR A 149 -10.83 5.50 -5.61
N ARG A 150 -12.00 6.11 -5.42
CA ARG A 150 -12.63 6.97 -6.46
C ARG A 150 -11.80 8.21 -6.76
N ILE A 151 -11.27 8.88 -5.71
CA ILE A 151 -10.40 10.06 -5.88
C ILE A 151 -9.13 9.67 -6.65
N ASN A 152 -8.51 8.56 -6.27
CA ASN A 152 -7.32 8.06 -6.94
C ASN A 152 -7.57 7.73 -8.41
N SER A 153 -8.66 7.02 -8.70
CA SER A 153 -9.06 6.70 -10.08
C SER A 153 -9.31 7.95 -10.93
N ALA A 154 -9.95 8.98 -10.36
CA ALA A 154 -10.17 10.25 -11.04
C ALA A 154 -8.86 10.99 -11.32
N ALA A 155 -7.93 11.01 -10.36
CA ALA A 155 -6.61 11.61 -10.53
C ALA A 155 -5.80 10.91 -11.63
N LEU A 156 -5.81 9.59 -11.66
CA LEU A 156 -5.15 8.81 -12.71
C LEU A 156 -5.76 9.06 -14.09
N ALA A 157 -7.09 9.12 -14.20
CA ALA A 157 -7.80 9.45 -15.43
C ALA A 157 -7.48 10.87 -15.92
N ALA A 158 -7.17 11.80 -15.02
CA ALA A 158 -6.72 13.15 -15.33
C ALA A 158 -5.22 13.25 -15.68
N GLY A 159 -4.51 12.13 -15.74
CA GLY A 159 -3.09 12.07 -16.10
C GLY A 159 -2.10 12.17 -14.95
N ALA A 160 -2.55 12.12 -13.71
CA ALA A 160 -1.66 12.04 -12.56
C ALA A 160 -0.80 10.76 -12.62
N LEU A 161 0.47 10.85 -12.26
CA LEU A 161 1.44 9.75 -12.27
C LEU A 161 1.74 9.15 -13.66
N GLN A 162 1.36 9.83 -14.73
CA GLN A 162 1.84 9.51 -16.07
C GLN A 162 3.19 10.20 -16.28
N SER A 163 4.25 9.45 -16.18
CA SER A 163 5.62 9.87 -16.53
C SER A 163 6.20 8.92 -17.56
#